data_8e00816739eda48d6f487d60698c061f
#
_entry.id   8e00816739eda48d6f487d60698c061f
#
_cell.length_a   1.000
_cell.length_b   1.000
_cell.length_c   1.000
_cell.angle_alpha   90.00
_cell.angle_beta   90.00
_cell.angle_gamma   90.00
#
_symmetry.space_group_name_H-M   'P 1'
#
loop_
_entity.id
_entity.type
_entity.pdbx_description
1 polymer ?
#
loop_
_entity_poly.entity_id
_entity_poly.type
_entity_poly.pdbx_seq_one_letter_code
_entity_poly.pdbx_strand_id
1 'polypeptide(L)'
;MIRNKIKGLGEIILRVNDMELMKNFYHQIIGLELINESENYTFFKIADGYGGHNQTLALFAKSNLNAFNEKFGSIKIESSTLHHFALEIDKKDYDSILNFCKTTTIEYVTEIFEWINWKSIFIKDPESNIVEFVCYDSSIKTTHNKT
;
A
#
# COMPACT_ATOMS: atom_id res chain seq x y z
N MET A 1 -8.83 -18.82 9.26
CA MET A 1 -8.39 -17.52 9.84
C MET A 1 -7.43 -16.84 8.88
N ILE A 2 -7.48 -15.52 8.78
CA ILE A 2 -6.61 -14.72 7.87
C ILE A 2 -5.13 -14.95 8.20
N ARG A 3 -4.79 -15.05 9.49
CA ARG A 3 -3.41 -15.24 9.98
C ARG A 3 -2.58 -16.25 9.17
N ASN A 4 -3.17 -17.36 8.79
CA ASN A 4 -2.45 -18.43 8.09
C ASN A 4 -2.21 -18.11 6.59
N LYS A 5 -2.74 -16.98 6.10
CA LYS A 5 -2.65 -16.53 4.71
C LYS A 5 -1.66 -15.38 4.51
N ILE A 6 -1.25 -14.73 5.61
CA ILE A 6 -0.29 -13.63 5.60
C ILE A 6 1.10 -14.18 5.31
N LYS A 7 1.81 -13.58 4.36
CA LYS A 7 3.16 -13.99 3.93
C LYS A 7 4.26 -13.04 4.41
N GLY A 8 3.93 -11.81 4.70
CA GLY A 8 4.91 -10.82 5.14
C GLY A 8 4.36 -9.40 5.11
N LEU A 9 5.23 -8.46 5.36
CA LEU A 9 4.95 -7.04 5.17
C LEU A 9 5.32 -6.65 3.75
N GLY A 10 4.36 -6.16 2.96
CA GLY A 10 4.59 -5.75 1.58
C GLY A 10 5.10 -4.33 1.47
N GLU A 11 4.51 -3.41 2.22
CA GLU A 11 4.78 -1.98 2.09
C GLU A 11 4.54 -1.23 3.39
N ILE A 12 5.36 -0.19 3.63
CA ILE A 12 5.11 0.85 4.63
C ILE A 12 5.06 2.20 3.92
N ILE A 13 4.05 3.01 4.22
CA ILE A 13 3.90 4.35 3.64
C ILE A 13 3.90 5.39 4.74
N LEU A 14 4.81 6.34 4.63
CA LEU A 14 4.91 7.50 5.51
C LEU A 14 4.27 8.72 4.83
N ARG A 15 3.43 9.42 5.56
CA ARG A 15 2.94 10.72 5.15
C ARG A 15 3.96 11.77 5.55
N VAL A 16 4.45 12.57 4.59
CA VAL A 16 5.57 13.50 4.81
C VAL A 16 5.18 14.95 4.50
N ASN A 17 5.80 15.89 5.20
CA ASN A 17 5.62 17.32 4.95
C ASN A 17 6.60 17.83 3.89
N ASP A 18 7.82 17.33 3.90
CA ASP A 18 8.89 17.72 2.99
C ASP A 18 9.38 16.50 2.21
N MET A 19 8.85 16.37 0.99
CA MET A 19 9.13 15.22 0.13
C MET A 19 10.61 15.15 -0.27
N GLU A 20 11.22 16.29 -0.62
CA GLU A 20 12.61 16.31 -1.08
C GLU A 20 13.58 15.96 0.05
N LEU A 21 13.36 16.49 1.23
CA LEU A 21 14.18 16.18 2.41
C LEU A 21 14.08 14.68 2.74
N MET A 22 12.87 14.13 2.77
CA MET A 22 12.65 12.73 3.12
C MET A 22 13.13 11.78 2.01
N LYS A 23 12.94 12.14 0.75
CA LYS A 23 13.48 11.40 -0.39
C LYS A 23 15.01 11.36 -0.35
N ASN A 24 15.67 12.51 -0.14
CA ASN A 24 17.11 12.57 0.00
C ASN A 24 17.62 11.68 1.14
N PHE A 25 16.96 11.70 2.29
CA PHE A 25 17.32 10.86 3.42
C PHE A 25 17.27 9.37 3.05
N TYR A 26 16.15 8.86 2.55
CA TYR A 26 16.01 7.43 2.26
C TYR A 26 16.83 6.98 1.05
N HIS A 27 16.99 7.83 0.04
CA HIS A 27 17.76 7.47 -1.16
C HIS A 27 19.26 7.69 -1.01
N GLN A 28 19.70 8.88 -0.55
CA GLN A 28 21.12 9.24 -0.53
C GLN A 28 21.82 8.83 0.77
N ILE A 29 21.13 8.92 1.91
CA ILE A 29 21.76 8.66 3.21
C ILE A 29 21.59 7.18 3.59
N ILE A 30 20.38 6.65 3.50
CA ILE A 30 20.11 5.23 3.78
C ILE A 30 20.52 4.34 2.60
N GLY A 31 20.43 4.84 1.38
CA GLY A 31 20.84 4.13 0.17
C GLY A 31 19.78 3.21 -0.41
N LEU A 32 18.49 3.43 -0.13
CA LEU A 32 17.41 2.64 -0.73
C LEU A 32 17.31 2.92 -2.23
N GLU A 33 17.07 1.87 -3.01
CA GLU A 33 16.84 1.97 -4.43
C GLU A 33 15.53 2.71 -4.72
N LEU A 34 15.60 3.79 -5.50
CA LEU A 34 14.44 4.53 -5.97
C LEU A 34 13.75 3.73 -7.09
N ILE A 35 12.48 3.40 -6.90
CA ILE A 35 11.70 2.63 -7.89
C ILE A 35 10.85 3.55 -8.76
N ASN A 36 10.17 4.51 -8.12
CA ASN A 36 9.23 5.40 -8.78
C ASN A 36 9.05 6.67 -7.98
N GLU A 37 8.81 7.78 -8.67
CA GLU A 37 8.56 9.07 -8.03
C GLU A 37 7.60 9.94 -8.83
N SER A 38 6.93 10.84 -8.12
CA SER A 38 6.15 11.93 -8.67
C SER A 38 6.20 13.11 -7.70
N GLU A 39 5.55 14.20 -8.03
CA GLU A 39 5.39 15.34 -7.13
C GLU A 39 4.76 14.96 -5.77
N ASN A 40 3.90 13.95 -5.76
CA ASN A 40 3.09 13.58 -4.59
C ASN A 40 3.52 12.32 -3.87
N TYR A 41 4.39 11.52 -4.46
CA TYR A 41 4.86 10.27 -3.87
C TYR A 41 6.26 9.86 -4.34
N THR A 42 6.92 9.06 -3.53
CA THR A 42 8.20 8.41 -3.86
C THR A 42 8.20 6.99 -3.31
N PHE A 43 8.63 6.01 -4.10
CA PHE A 43 8.72 4.59 -3.71
C PHE A 43 10.17 4.12 -3.75
N PHE A 44 10.57 3.40 -2.69
CA PHE A 44 11.87 2.78 -2.55
C PHE A 44 11.72 1.27 -2.38
N LYS A 45 12.64 0.52 -2.96
CA LYS A 45 12.80 -0.90 -2.69
C LYS A 45 13.54 -1.11 -1.38
N ILE A 46 12.97 -1.93 -0.49
CA ILE A 46 13.63 -2.42 0.72
C ILE A 46 14.33 -3.75 0.42
N ALA A 47 13.58 -4.70 -0.17
CA ALA A 47 14.04 -6.05 -0.46
C ALA A 47 13.14 -6.71 -1.51
N ASP A 48 13.50 -7.92 -1.96
CA ASP A 48 12.58 -8.74 -2.72
C ASP A 48 11.43 -9.21 -1.80
N GLY A 49 10.20 -9.11 -2.31
CA GLY A 49 9.00 -9.48 -1.60
C GLY A 49 8.45 -10.83 -2.02
N TYR A 50 7.26 -11.14 -1.54
CA TYR A 50 6.55 -12.38 -1.85
C TYR A 50 5.75 -12.24 -3.15
N GLY A 51 5.71 -13.30 -3.93
CA GLY A 51 4.81 -13.40 -5.08
C GLY A 51 5.14 -12.52 -6.28
N GLY A 52 6.37 -12.00 -6.38
CA GLY A 52 6.89 -11.28 -7.53
C GLY A 52 6.96 -9.77 -7.41
N HIS A 53 6.63 -9.18 -6.24
CA HIS A 53 6.83 -7.75 -6.03
C HIS A 53 7.87 -7.45 -4.95
N ASN A 54 8.30 -6.19 -4.86
CA ASN A 54 9.27 -5.74 -3.86
C ASN A 54 8.58 -5.42 -2.53
N GLN A 55 9.31 -5.59 -1.44
CA GLN A 55 9.00 -4.89 -0.19
C GLN A 55 9.39 -3.43 -0.36
N THR A 56 8.48 -2.52 -0.06
CA THR A 56 8.69 -1.10 -0.34
C THR A 56 8.50 -0.22 0.89
N LEU A 57 9.27 0.87 0.92
CA LEU A 57 8.96 2.07 1.68
C LEU A 57 8.46 3.13 0.71
N ALA A 58 7.32 3.73 1.00
CA ALA A 58 6.82 4.86 0.23
C ALA A 58 6.68 6.11 1.07
N LEU A 59 6.89 7.24 0.44
CA LEU A 59 6.63 8.57 0.99
C LEU A 59 5.46 9.17 0.21
N PHE A 60 4.44 9.64 0.91
CA PHE A 60 3.31 10.35 0.33
C PHE A 60 3.25 11.76 0.88
N ALA A 61 3.11 12.73 0.01
CA ALA A 61 2.96 14.12 0.43
C ALA A 61 1.75 14.27 1.37
N LYS A 62 1.91 15.03 2.44
CA LYS A 62 0.83 15.28 3.42
C LYS A 62 -0.41 15.89 2.79
N SER A 63 -0.25 16.65 1.72
CA SER A 63 -1.33 17.20 0.91
C SER A 63 -2.08 16.16 0.08
N ASN A 64 -1.48 14.97 -0.12
CA ASN A 64 -2.13 13.88 -0.82
C ASN A 64 -3.12 13.17 0.10
N LEU A 65 -4.33 13.68 0.13
CA LEU A 65 -5.41 13.18 0.98
C LEU A 65 -6.10 11.92 0.46
N ASN A 66 -5.61 11.42 -0.74
CA ASN A 66 -6.08 10.56 -1.50
C ASN A 66 -6.86 9.44 -1.32
N ALA A 67 -7.04 8.58 -2.04
CA ALA A 67 -7.79 7.35 -2.29
C ALA A 67 -8.70 6.81 -1.17
N PHE A 68 -8.39 7.04 0.11
CA PHE A 68 -9.12 6.46 1.23
C PHE A 68 -10.19 7.38 1.82
N ASN A 69 -10.05 8.71 1.67
CA ASN A 69 -10.99 9.66 2.28
C ASN A 69 -12.43 9.52 1.77
N GLU A 70 -12.58 9.28 0.48
CA GLU A 70 -13.90 9.07 -0.12
C GLU A 70 -14.43 7.66 0.14
N LYS A 71 -13.54 6.66 0.16
CA LYS A 71 -13.90 5.24 0.24
C LYS A 71 -14.09 4.72 1.66
N PHE A 72 -13.36 5.27 2.63
CA PHE A 72 -13.47 4.91 4.05
C PHE A 72 -14.11 5.99 4.92
N GLY A 73 -14.63 7.08 4.32
CA GLY A 73 -15.08 8.25 5.05
C GLY A 73 -13.92 9.00 5.72
N SER A 74 -14.24 9.88 6.67
CA SER A 74 -13.23 10.76 7.28
C SER A 74 -12.12 9.99 7.98
N ILE A 75 -10.89 10.15 7.52
CA ILE A 75 -9.68 9.65 8.20
C ILE A 75 -9.05 10.83 8.91
N LYS A 76 -8.88 10.73 10.25
CA LYS A 76 -8.17 11.74 11.03
C LYS A 76 -6.67 11.61 10.81
N ILE A 77 -6.07 12.64 10.20
CA ILE A 77 -4.65 12.66 9.82
C ILE A 77 -3.76 13.29 10.89
N GLU A 78 -4.34 13.79 11.96
CA GLU A 78 -3.77 14.85 12.81
C GLU A 78 -2.53 14.46 13.63
N SER A 79 -2.19 13.18 13.77
CA SER A 79 -1.13 12.79 14.71
C SER A 79 -0.16 11.70 14.24
N SER A 80 -0.28 11.19 13.01
CA SER A 80 0.59 10.10 12.53
C SER A 80 1.18 10.39 11.16
N THR A 81 2.46 10.06 10.99
CA THR A 81 3.12 10.00 9.68
C THR A 81 2.78 8.71 8.92
N LEU A 82 2.22 7.71 9.60
CA LEU A 82 1.80 6.47 8.95
C LEU A 82 0.55 6.71 8.10
N HIS A 83 0.64 6.40 6.80
CA HIS A 83 -0.49 6.45 5.90
C HIS A 83 -1.30 5.14 5.96
N HIS A 84 -0.64 4.01 5.73
CA HIS A 84 -1.14 2.65 5.92
C HIS A 84 0.02 1.67 5.90
N PHE A 85 -0.24 0.42 6.22
CA PHE A 85 0.72 -0.65 6.01
C PHE A 85 0.06 -1.84 5.30
N ALA A 86 0.87 -2.59 4.54
CA ALA A 86 0.40 -3.68 3.73
C ALA A 86 0.94 -5.04 4.21
N LEU A 87 0.06 -6.02 4.23
CA LEU A 87 0.37 -7.41 4.49
C LEU A 87 0.25 -8.20 3.20
N GLU A 88 1.33 -8.86 2.79
CA GLU A 88 1.30 -9.68 1.59
C GLU A 88 0.54 -10.98 1.80
N ILE A 89 -0.23 -11.35 0.79
CA ILE A 89 -0.99 -12.59 0.72
C ILE A 89 -0.73 -13.31 -0.60
N ASP A 90 -1.01 -14.61 -0.66
CA ASP A 90 -1.09 -15.30 -1.93
C ASP A 90 -2.31 -14.82 -2.75
N LYS A 91 -2.14 -14.70 -4.07
CA LYS A 91 -3.26 -14.39 -4.98
C LYS A 91 -4.46 -15.33 -4.78
N LYS A 92 -4.21 -16.63 -4.55
CA LYS A 92 -5.26 -17.63 -4.32
C LYS A 92 -6.12 -17.37 -3.08
N ASP A 93 -5.60 -16.60 -2.13
CA ASP A 93 -6.28 -16.29 -0.86
C ASP A 93 -7.09 -14.99 -0.91
N TYR A 94 -6.94 -14.20 -1.97
CA TYR A 94 -7.62 -12.90 -2.12
C TYR A 94 -9.14 -13.00 -1.96
N ASP A 95 -9.77 -13.91 -2.72
CA ASP A 95 -11.24 -14.03 -2.70
C ASP A 95 -11.75 -14.53 -1.35
N SER A 96 -10.99 -15.37 -0.66
CA SER A 96 -11.37 -15.85 0.67
C SER A 96 -11.30 -14.75 1.74
N ILE A 97 -10.32 -13.85 1.64
CA ILE A 97 -10.21 -12.68 2.52
C ILE A 97 -11.34 -11.68 2.22
N LEU A 98 -11.61 -11.43 0.94
CA LEU A 98 -12.72 -10.56 0.55
C LEU A 98 -14.07 -11.10 1.06
N ASN A 99 -14.28 -12.41 0.94
CA ASN A 99 -15.48 -13.04 1.47
C ASN A 99 -15.56 -12.95 3.01
N PHE A 100 -14.43 -13.11 3.70
CA PHE A 100 -14.38 -12.90 5.15
C PHE A 100 -14.81 -11.48 5.53
N CYS A 101 -14.32 -10.44 4.84
CA CYS A 101 -14.75 -9.06 5.08
C CYS A 101 -16.26 -8.89 4.87
N LYS A 102 -16.82 -9.47 3.80
CA LYS A 102 -18.25 -9.40 3.50
C LYS A 102 -19.11 -10.08 4.57
N THR A 103 -18.69 -11.27 5.03
CA THR A 103 -19.48 -12.07 5.98
C THR A 103 -19.38 -11.57 7.42
N THR A 104 -18.31 -10.87 7.77
CA THR A 104 -18.10 -10.29 9.10
C THR A 104 -18.52 -8.81 9.19
N THR A 105 -19.09 -8.25 8.13
CA THR A 105 -19.52 -6.85 8.06
C THR A 105 -18.39 -5.83 8.31
N ILE A 106 -17.13 -6.24 8.05
CA ILE A 106 -15.98 -5.34 8.10
C ILE A 106 -16.06 -4.38 6.90
N GLU A 107 -15.96 -3.08 7.16
CA GLU A 107 -15.83 -2.07 6.10
C GLU A 107 -14.54 -2.33 5.31
N TYR A 108 -14.64 -2.44 3.99
CA TYR A 108 -13.49 -2.68 3.13
C TYR A 108 -13.58 -1.90 1.82
N VAL A 109 -12.42 -1.70 1.20
CA VAL A 109 -12.27 -1.13 -0.13
C VAL A 109 -11.34 -2.03 -0.93
N THR A 110 -11.62 -2.22 -2.21
CA THR A 110 -10.73 -2.95 -3.12
C THR A 110 -10.14 -2.03 -4.17
N GLU A 111 -8.86 -2.25 -4.52
CA GLU A 111 -8.18 -1.51 -5.58
C GLU A 111 -7.31 -2.44 -6.43
N ILE A 112 -7.13 -2.05 -7.70
CA ILE A 112 -6.19 -2.69 -8.62
C ILE A 112 -5.21 -1.63 -9.09
N PHE A 113 -3.91 -1.87 -8.83
CA PHE A 113 -2.82 -1.01 -9.25
C PHE A 113 -2.16 -1.61 -10.49
N GLU A 114 -2.68 -1.26 -11.68
CA GLU A 114 -2.27 -1.86 -12.96
C GLU A 114 -0.77 -1.71 -13.25
N TRP A 115 -0.17 -0.58 -12.87
CA TRP A 115 1.23 -0.25 -13.12
C TRP A 115 2.24 -1.15 -12.40
N ILE A 116 1.83 -1.84 -11.33
CA ILE A 116 2.66 -2.78 -10.55
C ILE A 116 2.05 -4.17 -10.42
N ASN A 117 0.94 -4.43 -11.10
CA ASN A 117 0.21 -5.70 -11.03
C ASN A 117 -0.23 -6.10 -9.61
N TRP A 118 -0.64 -5.12 -8.79
CA TRP A 118 -1.13 -5.36 -7.44
C TRP A 118 -2.65 -5.33 -7.38
N LYS A 119 -3.19 -6.22 -6.56
CA LYS A 119 -4.60 -6.30 -6.22
C LYS A 119 -4.74 -6.29 -4.71
N SER A 120 -5.52 -5.34 -4.19
CA SER A 120 -5.54 -5.01 -2.77
C SER A 120 -6.93 -4.97 -2.18
N ILE A 121 -7.01 -5.33 -0.88
CA ILE A 121 -8.17 -5.15 -0.01
C ILE A 121 -7.70 -4.31 1.17
N PHE A 122 -8.33 -3.17 1.38
CA PHE A 122 -8.08 -2.27 2.50
C PHE A 122 -9.18 -2.42 3.55
N ILE A 123 -8.79 -2.49 4.81
CA ILE A 123 -9.70 -2.48 5.96
C ILE A 123 -9.22 -1.47 6.99
N LYS A 124 -10.08 -1.08 7.93
CA LYS A 124 -9.68 -0.33 9.12
C LYS A 124 -9.56 -1.25 10.31
N ASP A 125 -8.57 -0.99 11.16
CA ASP A 125 -8.55 -1.54 12.51
C ASP A 125 -9.45 -0.72 13.46
N PRO A 126 -9.66 -1.15 14.72
CA PRO A 126 -10.52 -0.43 15.67
C PRO A 126 -10.06 1.01 16.01
N GLU A 127 -8.79 1.34 15.78
CA GLU A 127 -8.23 2.69 15.97
C GLU A 127 -8.15 3.49 14.67
N SER A 128 -8.79 2.98 13.61
CA SER A 128 -8.84 3.60 12.28
C SER A 128 -7.52 3.59 11.52
N ASN A 129 -6.55 2.73 11.89
CA ASN A 129 -5.41 2.49 11.03
C ASN A 129 -5.84 1.71 9.79
N ILE A 130 -5.31 2.08 8.64
CA ILE A 130 -5.55 1.37 7.39
C ILE A 130 -4.59 0.19 7.28
N VAL A 131 -5.15 -0.99 7.09
CA VAL A 131 -4.43 -2.24 6.84
C VAL A 131 -4.76 -2.71 5.44
N GLU A 132 -3.75 -2.95 4.62
CA GLU A 132 -3.88 -3.48 3.27
C GLU A 132 -3.51 -4.96 3.24
N PHE A 133 -4.31 -5.76 2.56
CA PHE A 133 -3.92 -7.09 2.09
C PHE A 133 -3.63 -7.01 0.61
N VAL A 134 -2.39 -7.23 0.22
CA VAL A 134 -1.95 -7.06 -1.16
C VAL A 134 -1.43 -8.36 -1.75
N CYS A 135 -1.76 -8.64 -3.01
CA CYS A 135 -1.15 -9.71 -3.77
C CYS A 135 -0.69 -9.25 -5.15
N TYR A 136 0.38 -9.87 -5.63
CA TYR A 136 0.82 -9.73 -7.01
C TYR A 136 -0.06 -10.60 -7.93
N ASP A 137 -0.56 -10.01 -9.01
CA ASP A 137 -1.35 -10.71 -10.02
C ASP A 137 -0.84 -10.41 -11.43
N SER A 138 -0.05 -11.30 -11.99
CA SER A 138 0.53 -11.15 -13.34
C SER A 138 -0.50 -11.13 -14.47
N SER A 139 -1.77 -11.48 -14.19
CA SER A 139 -2.85 -11.41 -15.19
C SER A 139 -3.44 -9.99 -15.36
N ILE A 140 -3.09 -9.06 -14.46
CA ILE A 140 -3.49 -7.65 -14.58
C ILE A 140 -2.75 -7.07 -15.79
N LYS A 141 -3.51 -6.51 -16.74
CA LYS A 141 -2.92 -5.86 -17.91
C LYS A 141 -2.36 -4.51 -17.51
N THR A 142 -1.07 -4.33 -17.66
CA THR A 142 -0.43 -3.03 -17.47
C THR A 142 -0.87 -2.09 -18.58
N THR A 143 -1.61 -1.06 -18.23
CA THR A 143 -1.83 0.06 -19.14
C THR A 143 -0.53 0.87 -19.19
N HIS A 144 0.22 0.70 -20.27
CA HIS A 144 1.31 1.62 -20.57
C HIS A 144 0.70 2.98 -20.94
N ASN A 145 0.63 3.88 -19.98
CA ASN A 145 0.46 5.29 -20.33
C ASN A 145 1.72 5.69 -21.11
N LYS A 146 1.59 5.73 -22.43
CA LYS A 146 2.55 6.44 -23.27
C LYS A 146 2.41 7.92 -22.93
N THR A 147 3.38 8.42 -22.16
CA THR A 147 3.67 9.86 -22.13
C THR A 147 4.22 10.30 -23.48
#